data_df6941447f3bc269ada140c95dfc7522
#
_entry.id   df6941447f3bc269ada140c95dfc7522
#
_cell.length_a   1.000
_cell.length_b   1.000
_cell.length_c   1.000
_cell.angle_alpha   90.00
_cell.angle_beta   90.00
_cell.angle_gamma   90.00
#
_symmetry.space_group_name_H-M   'P 1'
#
loop_
_entity.id
_entity.type
_entity.pdbx_description
1 polymer ?
#
loop_
_entity_poly.entity_id
_entity_poly.type
_entity_poly.pdbx_seq_one_letter_code
_entity_poly.pdbx_strand_id
1 'polypeptide(L)'
;MFFGVGAYLTGVLNLQLGLPPLLSLALATLLGATLSTALLVPCLPLRGIYFAMTTLVYPLLMTRFIEATAIVGGTDGLVGVDSFPDVWLERYLILLFLLVATFSLRRFMTTDLGLVLRSISDNDQAVRASGINVTFYKIVAVWIGSALGAFAGAYFTHLYMFVGLSAFSLDLSILPIACAVVGGIGTLAGPVLGAFILVPLAEILRDLGTLRIVAYSLLLVALVLFKPQGIMSYLKRKYEQVERWMEV
;
A
#
# COMPACT_ATOMS: atom_id res chain seq x y z
N MET A 1 0.27 -8.38 1.69
CA MET A 1 1.46 -8.82 2.42
C MET A 1 2.00 -7.72 3.33
N PHE A 2 2.46 -6.56 2.85
CA PHE A 2 3.07 -5.48 3.64
C PHE A 2 2.22 -5.04 4.84
N PHE A 3 0.92 -4.87 4.61
CA PHE A 3 -0.05 -4.55 5.64
C PHE A 3 -0.09 -5.61 6.75
N GLY A 4 -0.23 -6.89 6.39
CA GLY A 4 -0.30 -7.97 7.37
C GLY A 4 0.98 -8.12 8.19
N VAL A 5 2.16 -8.00 7.56
CA VAL A 5 3.45 -8.05 8.27
C VAL A 5 3.56 -6.90 9.28
N GLY A 6 3.20 -5.67 8.89
CA GLY A 6 3.18 -4.52 9.80
C GLY A 6 2.19 -4.71 10.96
N ALA A 7 0.99 -5.21 10.66
CA ALA A 7 -0.04 -5.46 11.65
C ALA A 7 0.40 -6.49 12.71
N TYR A 8 0.94 -7.63 12.27
CA TYR A 8 1.40 -8.67 13.19
C TYR A 8 2.64 -8.25 13.99
N LEU A 9 3.61 -7.58 13.35
CA LEU A 9 4.79 -7.07 14.07
C LEU A 9 4.40 -6.08 15.18
N THR A 10 3.47 -5.19 14.92
CA THR A 10 2.95 -4.27 15.93
C THR A 10 2.30 -5.01 17.08
N GLY A 11 1.43 -6.01 16.81
CA GLY A 11 0.81 -6.82 17.85
C GLY A 11 1.84 -7.55 18.72
N VAL A 12 2.87 -8.14 18.10
CA VAL A 12 3.96 -8.80 18.83
C VAL A 12 4.76 -7.82 19.67
N LEU A 13 5.17 -6.68 19.12
CA LEU A 13 5.95 -5.67 19.85
C LEU A 13 5.17 -5.10 21.02
N ASN A 14 3.88 -4.88 20.88
CA ASN A 14 3.04 -4.37 21.95
C ASN A 14 2.79 -5.41 23.03
N LEU A 15 2.33 -6.63 22.67
CA LEU A 15 1.94 -7.65 23.65
C LEU A 15 3.13 -8.35 24.30
N GLN A 16 4.20 -8.66 23.57
CA GLN A 16 5.34 -9.41 24.13
C GLN A 16 6.40 -8.51 24.76
N LEU A 17 6.64 -7.32 24.19
CA LEU A 17 7.63 -6.39 24.69
C LEU A 17 7.04 -5.25 25.52
N GLY A 18 5.71 -5.15 25.62
CA GLY A 18 5.03 -4.10 26.40
C GLY A 18 5.32 -2.69 25.89
N LEU A 19 5.60 -2.53 24.60
CA LEU A 19 5.95 -1.22 24.05
C LEU A 19 4.70 -0.35 23.89
N PRO A 20 4.79 0.94 24.21
CA PRO A 20 3.67 1.86 24.01
C PRO A 20 3.28 1.97 22.53
N PRO A 21 2.00 2.27 22.21
CA PRO A 21 1.45 2.22 20.84
C PRO A 21 2.25 3.02 19.80
N LEU A 22 2.77 4.19 20.16
CA LEU A 22 3.56 5.03 19.23
C LEU A 22 4.92 4.41 18.89
N LEU A 23 5.60 3.80 19.86
CA LEU A 23 6.88 3.14 19.63
C LEU A 23 6.70 1.83 18.87
N SER A 24 5.70 1.02 19.22
CA SER A 24 5.38 -0.21 18.50
C SER A 24 5.01 0.07 17.04
N LEU A 25 4.24 1.13 16.76
CA LEU A 25 3.90 1.60 15.42
C LEU A 25 5.16 1.94 14.60
N ALA A 26 6.06 2.76 15.17
CA ALA A 26 7.27 3.20 14.48
C ALA A 26 8.23 2.03 14.19
N LEU A 27 8.47 1.19 15.18
CA LEU A 27 9.34 0.02 15.05
C LEU A 27 8.74 -1.03 14.10
N ALA A 28 7.44 -1.30 14.20
CA ALA A 28 6.75 -2.23 13.29
C ALA A 28 6.77 -1.72 11.84
N THR A 29 6.71 -0.42 11.63
CA THR A 29 6.83 0.17 10.29
C THR A 29 8.22 -0.09 9.70
N LEU A 30 9.28 0.18 10.45
CA LEU A 30 10.66 -0.02 9.99
C LEU A 30 11.00 -1.51 9.81
N LEU A 31 10.69 -2.32 10.82
CA LEU A 31 10.94 -3.77 10.77
C LEU A 31 10.06 -4.45 9.71
N GLY A 32 8.80 -4.04 9.60
CA GLY A 32 7.88 -4.54 8.59
C GLY A 32 8.33 -4.18 7.17
N ALA A 33 8.82 -2.96 6.97
CA ALA A 33 9.38 -2.54 5.69
C ALA A 33 10.61 -3.38 5.31
N THR A 34 11.55 -3.56 6.23
CA THR A 34 12.78 -4.32 5.98
C THR A 34 12.50 -5.81 5.76
N LEU A 35 11.68 -6.43 6.61
CA LEU A 35 11.33 -7.85 6.51
C LEU A 35 10.57 -8.12 5.21
N SER A 36 9.55 -7.33 4.90
CA SER A 36 8.76 -7.49 3.67
C SER A 36 9.61 -7.30 2.42
N THR A 37 10.54 -6.33 2.44
CA THR A 37 11.46 -6.11 1.35
C THR A 37 12.41 -7.29 1.19
N ALA A 38 13.00 -7.76 2.28
CA ALA A 38 13.91 -8.91 2.26
C ALA A 38 13.24 -10.16 1.66
N LEU A 39 11.98 -10.41 2.01
CA LEU A 39 11.20 -11.50 1.44
C LEU A 39 10.96 -11.34 -0.07
N LEU A 40 10.82 -10.11 -0.58
CA LEU A 40 10.59 -9.87 -2.01
C LEU A 40 11.87 -9.74 -2.84
N VAL A 41 13.02 -9.52 -2.23
CA VAL A 41 14.31 -9.40 -2.98
C VAL A 41 14.53 -10.54 -3.98
N PRO A 42 14.33 -11.83 -3.63
CA PRO A 42 14.54 -12.94 -4.58
C PRO A 42 13.57 -12.90 -5.78
N CYS A 43 12.44 -12.18 -5.67
CA CYS A 43 11.45 -12.07 -6.74
C CYS A 43 11.69 -10.87 -7.67
N LEU A 44 12.53 -9.91 -7.28
CA LEU A 44 12.79 -8.70 -8.08
C LEU A 44 13.39 -8.95 -9.48
N PRO A 45 14.15 -10.03 -9.74
CA PRO A 45 14.58 -10.39 -11.11
C PRO A 45 13.44 -10.82 -12.02
N LEU A 46 12.31 -11.27 -11.46
CA LEU A 46 11.14 -11.69 -12.22
C LEU A 46 10.50 -10.48 -12.91
N ARG A 47 9.88 -10.70 -14.07
CA ARG A 47 9.27 -9.65 -14.89
C ARG A 47 7.81 -9.94 -15.17
N GLY A 48 7.01 -8.86 -15.27
CA GLY A 48 5.61 -8.93 -15.70
C GLY A 48 4.77 -9.88 -14.87
N ILE A 49 4.10 -10.80 -15.53
CA ILE A 49 3.12 -11.73 -14.93
C ILE A 49 3.77 -12.63 -13.87
N TYR A 50 5.00 -13.07 -14.05
CA TYR A 50 5.70 -13.93 -13.08
C TYR A 50 5.94 -13.22 -11.74
N PHE A 51 6.30 -11.95 -11.78
CA PHE A 51 6.43 -11.13 -10.56
C PHE A 51 5.09 -10.96 -9.87
N ALA A 52 4.04 -10.64 -10.63
CA ALA A 52 2.69 -10.46 -10.08
C ALA A 52 2.16 -11.76 -9.44
N MET A 53 2.30 -12.92 -10.11
CA MET A 53 1.87 -14.20 -9.56
C MET A 53 2.62 -14.55 -8.27
N THR A 54 3.94 -14.37 -8.27
CA THR A 54 4.75 -14.67 -7.08
C THR A 54 4.37 -13.78 -5.91
N THR A 55 4.17 -12.48 -6.13
CA THR A 55 3.77 -11.55 -5.05
C THR A 55 2.38 -11.83 -4.50
N LEU A 56 1.46 -12.40 -5.29
CA LEU A 56 0.14 -12.84 -4.81
C LEU A 56 0.20 -14.08 -3.91
N VAL A 57 1.21 -14.93 -4.07
CA VAL A 57 1.38 -16.13 -3.24
C VAL A 57 1.90 -15.79 -1.84
N TYR A 58 2.68 -14.71 -1.69
CA TYR A 58 3.27 -14.35 -0.38
C TYR A 58 2.25 -14.14 0.75
N PRO A 59 1.13 -13.42 0.57
CA PRO A 59 0.12 -13.30 1.62
C PRO A 59 -0.41 -14.66 2.08
N LEU A 60 -0.68 -15.56 1.14
CA LEU A 60 -1.14 -16.92 1.43
C LEU A 60 -0.07 -17.73 2.17
N LEU A 61 1.19 -17.61 1.78
CA LEU A 61 2.31 -18.25 2.45
C LEU A 61 2.42 -17.75 3.89
N MET A 62 2.33 -16.43 4.13
CA MET A 62 2.37 -15.86 5.47
C MET A 62 1.20 -16.35 6.33
N THR A 63 -0.01 -16.42 5.78
CA THR A 63 -1.17 -17.00 6.48
C THR A 63 -0.88 -18.41 6.92
N ARG A 64 -0.43 -19.29 6.02
CA ARG A 64 -0.11 -20.69 6.33
C ARG A 64 1.06 -20.82 7.30
N PHE A 65 2.04 -19.96 7.22
CA PHE A 65 3.17 -19.92 8.14
C PHE A 65 2.72 -19.58 9.58
N ILE A 66 1.85 -18.60 9.76
CA ILE A 66 1.32 -18.21 11.06
C ILE A 66 0.42 -19.31 11.62
N GLU A 67 -0.45 -19.91 10.81
CA GLU A 67 -1.28 -21.05 11.20
C GLU A 67 -0.45 -22.24 11.69
N ALA A 68 0.61 -22.57 10.94
CA ALA A 68 1.43 -23.74 11.24
C ALA A 68 2.32 -23.57 12.48
N THR A 69 2.83 -22.35 12.72
CA THR A 69 3.77 -22.10 13.82
C THR A 69 3.08 -21.82 15.15
N ALA A 70 1.83 -21.34 15.13
CA ALA A 70 1.05 -20.93 16.31
C ALA A 70 1.75 -19.92 17.25
N ILE A 71 2.97 -19.48 16.91
CA ILE A 71 3.83 -18.62 17.75
C ILE A 71 3.23 -17.23 17.94
N VAL A 72 2.48 -16.75 16.95
CA VAL A 72 1.94 -15.38 16.90
C VAL A 72 0.40 -15.42 16.94
N GLY A 73 -0.16 -16.17 17.88
CA GLY A 73 -1.60 -16.31 18.05
C GLY A 73 -2.29 -17.29 17.11
N GLY A 74 -1.57 -17.91 16.16
CA GLY A 74 -2.11 -18.94 15.26
C GLY A 74 -3.37 -18.50 14.52
N THR A 75 -4.40 -19.33 14.55
CA THR A 75 -5.72 -19.05 13.92
C THR A 75 -6.54 -18.01 14.67
N ASP A 76 -6.33 -17.86 15.97
CA ASP A 76 -7.12 -16.97 16.83
C ASP A 76 -6.66 -15.51 16.71
N GLY A 77 -5.45 -15.30 16.18
CA GLY A 77 -4.84 -13.97 16.07
C GLY A 77 -4.33 -13.43 17.41
N LEU A 78 -3.98 -12.17 17.45
CA LEU A 78 -3.53 -11.46 18.63
C LEU A 78 -4.63 -10.50 19.10
N VAL A 79 -5.12 -10.70 20.31
CA VAL A 79 -6.18 -9.92 20.95
C VAL A 79 -5.59 -9.14 22.11
N GLY A 80 -6.14 -7.97 22.41
CA GLY A 80 -5.73 -7.17 23.57
C GLY A 80 -4.54 -6.26 23.31
N VAL A 81 -4.30 -5.90 22.06
CA VAL A 81 -3.32 -4.87 21.69
C VAL A 81 -3.80 -3.53 22.22
N ASP A 82 -2.90 -2.75 22.82
CA ASP A 82 -3.23 -1.44 23.37
C ASP A 82 -3.74 -0.49 22.28
N SER A 83 -4.83 0.23 22.58
CA SER A 83 -5.31 1.34 21.75
C SER A 83 -4.44 2.58 21.91
N PHE A 84 -4.60 3.53 21.01
CA PHE A 84 -4.01 4.85 21.21
C PHE A 84 -4.61 5.52 22.47
N PRO A 85 -3.79 6.28 23.22
CA PRO A 85 -4.24 6.88 24.49
C PRO A 85 -5.35 7.93 24.33
N ASP A 86 -5.46 8.53 23.16
CA ASP A 86 -6.44 9.56 22.85
C ASP A 86 -6.97 9.40 21.42
N VAL A 87 -8.29 9.52 21.25
CA VAL A 87 -8.99 9.46 19.95
C VAL A 87 -8.55 10.61 19.02
N TRP A 88 -8.24 11.78 19.59
CA TRP A 88 -7.74 12.89 18.79
C TRP A 88 -6.33 12.64 18.26
N LEU A 89 -5.46 12.07 19.08
CA LEU A 89 -4.10 11.68 18.68
C LEU A 89 -4.14 10.68 17.54
N GLU A 90 -5.01 9.69 17.61
CA GLU A 90 -5.23 8.69 16.56
C GLU A 90 -5.56 9.36 15.22
N ARG A 91 -6.58 10.24 15.20
CA ARG A 91 -7.02 10.93 13.99
C ARG A 91 -5.96 11.86 13.40
N TYR A 92 -5.30 12.64 14.25
CA TYR A 92 -4.24 13.54 13.79
C TYR A 92 -2.99 12.80 13.30
N LEU A 93 -2.67 11.66 13.90
CA LEU A 93 -1.54 10.83 13.51
C LEU A 93 -1.69 10.32 12.07
N ILE A 94 -2.85 9.76 11.69
CA ILE A 94 -3.07 9.28 10.33
C ILE A 94 -3.08 10.42 9.30
N LEU A 95 -3.66 11.57 9.66
CA LEU A 95 -3.67 12.76 8.79
C LEU A 95 -2.26 13.31 8.61
N LEU A 96 -1.50 13.44 9.70
CA LEU A 96 -0.10 13.87 9.66
C LEU A 96 0.74 12.92 8.81
N PHE A 97 0.57 11.61 9.01
CA PHE A 97 1.27 10.60 8.21
C PHE A 97 0.95 10.73 6.73
N LEU A 98 -0.32 10.91 6.37
CA LEU A 98 -0.74 11.09 4.97
C LEU A 98 -0.06 12.31 4.35
N LEU A 99 -0.03 13.45 5.06
CA LEU A 99 0.62 14.67 4.57
C LEU A 99 2.14 14.48 4.44
N VAL A 100 2.78 13.93 5.46
CA VAL A 100 4.23 13.67 5.45
C VAL A 100 4.60 12.68 4.35
N ALA A 101 3.85 11.57 4.21
CA ALA A 101 4.09 10.57 3.16
C ALA A 101 3.93 11.18 1.76
N THR A 102 2.86 11.93 1.53
CA THR A 102 2.60 12.57 0.22
C THR A 102 3.69 13.58 -0.12
N PHE A 103 4.08 14.42 0.85
CA PHE A 103 5.15 15.41 0.65
C PHE A 103 6.50 14.74 0.42
N SER A 104 6.85 13.73 1.23
CA SER A 104 8.10 12.97 1.11
C SER A 104 8.19 12.24 -0.23
N LEU A 105 7.12 11.58 -0.66
CA LEU A 105 7.07 10.93 -1.97
C LEU A 105 7.20 11.93 -3.12
N ARG A 106 6.52 13.08 -3.02
CA ARG A 106 6.66 14.14 -4.03
C ARG A 106 8.10 14.62 -4.12
N ARG A 107 8.74 14.86 -2.98
CA ARG A 107 10.15 15.29 -2.92
C ARG A 107 11.08 14.19 -3.43
N PHE A 108 10.84 12.94 -3.05
CA PHE A 108 11.61 11.78 -3.52
C PHE A 108 11.58 11.64 -5.05
N MET A 109 10.40 11.80 -5.66
CA MET A 109 10.25 11.68 -7.12
C MET A 109 10.97 12.80 -7.91
N THR A 110 11.37 13.89 -7.27
CA THR A 110 12.18 14.96 -7.87
C THR A 110 13.69 14.78 -7.66
N THR A 111 14.12 13.78 -6.90
CA THR A 111 15.52 13.43 -6.71
C THR A 111 16.04 12.54 -7.86
N ASP A 112 17.36 12.41 -7.96
CA ASP A 112 18.00 11.51 -8.94
C ASP A 112 17.50 10.06 -8.81
N LEU A 113 17.26 9.61 -7.58
CA LEU A 113 16.68 8.27 -7.32
C LEU A 113 15.29 8.13 -7.96
N GLY A 114 14.44 9.14 -7.83
CA GLY A 114 13.10 9.15 -8.43
C GLY A 114 13.16 9.21 -9.96
N LEU A 115 14.08 9.98 -10.52
CA LEU A 115 14.28 10.06 -11.97
C LEU A 115 14.73 8.73 -12.56
N VAL A 116 15.68 8.05 -11.92
CA VAL A 116 16.14 6.72 -12.33
C VAL A 116 15.00 5.69 -12.23
N LEU A 117 14.21 5.72 -11.16
CA LEU A 117 13.03 4.83 -11.02
C LEU A 117 12.02 5.04 -12.14
N ARG A 118 11.80 6.28 -12.56
CA ARG A 118 10.92 6.61 -13.68
C ARG A 118 11.48 6.06 -14.99
N SER A 119 12.78 6.22 -15.24
CA SER A 119 13.45 5.67 -16.40
C SER A 119 13.39 4.12 -16.44
N ILE A 120 13.49 3.45 -15.27
CA ILE A 120 13.33 2.00 -15.15
C ILE A 120 11.90 1.59 -15.52
N SER A 121 10.89 2.37 -15.12
CA SER A 121 9.48 2.11 -15.48
C SER A 121 9.26 2.21 -16.99
N ASP A 122 9.95 3.13 -17.67
CA ASP A 122 9.83 3.31 -19.11
C ASP A 122 10.58 2.20 -19.89
N ASN A 123 11.83 1.93 -19.52
CA ASN A 123 12.64 0.86 -20.16
C ASN A 123 13.75 0.33 -19.25
N ASP A 124 13.48 -0.77 -18.55
CA ASP A 124 14.42 -1.47 -17.66
C ASP A 124 15.71 -1.91 -18.39
N GLN A 125 15.62 -2.32 -19.66
CA GLN A 125 16.79 -2.82 -20.41
C GLN A 125 17.73 -1.69 -20.80
N ALA A 126 17.21 -0.54 -21.21
CA ALA A 126 18.01 0.62 -21.55
C ALA A 126 18.79 1.16 -20.34
N VAL A 127 18.15 1.19 -19.16
CA VAL A 127 18.80 1.62 -17.93
C VAL A 127 19.90 0.65 -17.50
N ARG A 128 19.69 -0.67 -17.66
CA ARG A 128 20.74 -1.68 -17.42
C ARG A 128 21.92 -1.52 -18.38
N ALA A 129 21.66 -1.24 -19.66
CA ALA A 129 22.69 -1.01 -20.65
C ALA A 129 23.56 0.22 -20.34
N SER A 130 23.01 1.21 -19.61
CA SER A 130 23.74 2.38 -19.12
C SER A 130 24.59 2.09 -17.88
N GLY A 131 24.70 0.82 -17.42
CA GLY A 131 25.51 0.43 -16.27
C GLY A 131 24.88 0.67 -14.91
N ILE A 132 23.60 1.08 -14.85
CA ILE A 132 22.90 1.36 -13.59
C ILE A 132 22.38 0.05 -12.99
N ASN A 133 22.58 -0.13 -11.68
CA ASN A 133 22.09 -1.29 -10.93
C ASN A 133 20.58 -1.17 -10.66
N VAL A 134 19.76 -1.62 -11.63
CA VAL A 134 18.30 -1.57 -11.58
C VAL A 134 17.73 -2.30 -10.34
N THR A 135 18.37 -3.40 -9.90
CA THR A 135 17.91 -4.17 -8.74
C THR A 135 17.94 -3.33 -7.46
N PHE A 136 18.99 -2.55 -7.25
CA PHE A 136 19.10 -1.65 -6.09
C PHE A 136 17.93 -0.65 -6.05
N TYR A 137 17.63 0.00 -7.18
CA TYR A 137 16.54 0.97 -7.26
C TYR A 137 15.16 0.32 -7.04
N LYS A 138 14.97 -0.90 -7.55
CA LYS A 138 13.75 -1.68 -7.29
C LYS A 138 13.61 -2.03 -5.80
N ILE A 139 14.70 -2.38 -5.11
CA ILE A 139 14.70 -2.62 -3.67
C ILE A 139 14.25 -1.36 -2.92
N VAL A 140 14.80 -0.18 -3.27
CA VAL A 140 14.42 1.09 -2.65
C VAL A 140 12.93 1.39 -2.84
N ALA A 141 12.41 1.19 -4.06
CA ALA A 141 10.99 1.42 -4.35
C ALA A 141 10.08 0.47 -3.54
N VAL A 142 10.45 -0.82 -3.47
CA VAL A 142 9.71 -1.83 -2.68
C VAL A 142 9.78 -1.50 -1.20
N TRP A 143 10.94 -1.06 -0.68
CA TRP A 143 11.09 -0.69 0.73
C TRP A 143 10.19 0.49 1.11
N ILE A 144 10.12 1.54 0.28
CA ILE A 144 9.23 2.67 0.51
C ILE A 144 7.76 2.22 0.48
N GLY A 145 7.36 1.41 -0.51
CA GLY A 145 6.00 0.88 -0.58
C GLY A 145 5.66 -0.04 0.60
N SER A 146 6.64 -0.86 1.03
CA SER A 146 6.50 -1.73 2.21
C SER A 146 6.36 -0.92 3.50
N ALA A 147 7.08 0.20 3.63
CA ALA A 147 6.98 1.07 4.81
C ALA A 147 5.57 1.68 4.92
N LEU A 148 5.01 2.17 3.80
CA LEU A 148 3.65 2.70 3.78
C LEU A 148 2.61 1.62 4.12
N GLY A 149 2.76 0.42 3.55
CA GLY A 149 1.86 -0.70 3.84
C GLY A 149 1.98 -1.21 5.27
N ALA A 150 3.21 -1.33 5.80
CA ALA A 150 3.46 -1.76 7.18
C ALA A 150 2.93 -0.74 8.19
N PHE A 151 3.09 0.56 7.93
CA PHE A 151 2.49 1.60 8.77
C PHE A 151 0.97 1.49 8.82
N ALA A 152 0.33 1.32 7.66
CA ALA A 152 -1.12 1.18 7.60
C ALA A 152 -1.61 -0.06 8.39
N GLY A 153 -0.90 -1.20 8.29
CA GLY A 153 -1.21 -2.39 9.07
C GLY A 153 -0.99 -2.20 10.56
N ALA A 154 0.13 -1.60 10.95
CA ALA A 154 0.44 -1.29 12.34
C ALA A 154 -0.58 -0.35 12.98
N TYR A 155 -0.97 0.70 12.25
CA TYR A 155 -2.01 1.63 12.68
C TYR A 155 -3.37 0.93 12.84
N PHE A 156 -3.74 0.10 11.87
CA PHE A 156 -4.98 -0.68 11.90
C PHE A 156 -5.08 -1.58 13.12
N THR A 157 -3.98 -2.22 13.53
CA THR A 157 -3.94 -3.10 14.71
C THR A 157 -4.22 -2.35 16.00
N HIS A 158 -3.67 -1.15 16.18
CA HIS A 158 -3.97 -0.31 17.35
C HIS A 158 -5.39 0.27 17.32
N LEU A 159 -5.94 0.53 16.12
CA LEU A 159 -7.30 1.03 15.94
C LEU A 159 -8.36 -0.01 16.35
N TYR A 160 -8.15 -1.27 15.95
CA TYR A 160 -9.09 -2.36 16.22
C TYR A 160 -8.71 -3.20 17.44
N MET A 161 -7.56 -2.96 18.07
CA MET A 161 -7.04 -3.70 19.22
C MET A 161 -6.94 -5.22 18.96
N PHE A 162 -6.86 -5.57 17.68
CA PHE A 162 -6.87 -6.95 17.21
C PHE A 162 -6.12 -7.08 15.88
N VAL A 163 -5.40 -8.18 15.71
CA VAL A 163 -4.86 -8.61 14.42
C VAL A 163 -5.10 -10.10 14.21
N GLY A 164 -5.69 -10.45 13.09
CA GLY A 164 -5.94 -11.83 12.69
C GLY A 164 -5.42 -12.12 11.28
N LEU A 165 -5.61 -13.36 10.82
CA LEU A 165 -5.19 -13.81 9.49
C LEU A 165 -5.84 -13.01 8.35
N SER A 166 -6.98 -12.36 8.61
CA SER A 166 -7.66 -11.44 7.69
C SER A 166 -6.79 -10.26 7.26
N ALA A 167 -5.76 -9.89 8.04
CA ALA A 167 -4.79 -8.85 7.66
C ALA A 167 -3.98 -9.22 6.40
N PHE A 168 -3.92 -10.50 6.03
CA PHE A 168 -3.32 -10.98 4.79
C PHE A 168 -4.34 -11.26 3.69
N SER A 169 -5.61 -10.89 3.86
CA SER A 169 -6.64 -11.11 2.85
C SER A 169 -6.29 -10.42 1.52
N LEU A 170 -6.74 -11.02 0.43
CA LEU A 170 -6.56 -10.46 -0.91
C LEU A 170 -7.35 -9.16 -1.08
N ASP A 171 -8.47 -9.00 -0.39
CA ASP A 171 -9.30 -7.78 -0.44
C ASP A 171 -8.52 -6.55 -0.02
N LEU A 172 -7.73 -6.64 1.08
CA LEU A 172 -6.84 -5.56 1.53
C LEU A 172 -5.67 -5.28 0.57
N SER A 173 -5.37 -6.21 -0.33
CA SER A 173 -4.35 -6.02 -1.37
C SER A 173 -4.95 -5.42 -2.65
N ILE A 174 -6.16 -5.82 -3.00
CA ILE A 174 -6.85 -5.38 -4.23
C ILE A 174 -7.34 -3.93 -4.11
N LEU A 175 -7.87 -3.53 -2.96
CA LEU A 175 -8.43 -2.19 -2.77
C LEU A 175 -7.43 -1.06 -3.07
N PRO A 176 -6.18 -1.04 -2.56
CA PRO A 176 -5.21 -0.01 -2.91
C PRO A 176 -4.84 0.01 -4.40
N ILE A 177 -4.76 -1.18 -5.03
CA ILE A 177 -4.51 -1.30 -6.47
C ILE A 177 -5.67 -0.65 -7.24
N ALA A 178 -6.90 -0.97 -6.87
CA ALA A 178 -8.09 -0.39 -7.46
C ALA A 178 -8.12 1.14 -7.31
N CYS A 179 -7.79 1.67 -6.13
CA CYS A 179 -7.67 3.11 -5.90
C CYS A 179 -6.61 3.75 -6.80
N ALA A 180 -5.47 3.09 -6.99
CA ALA A 180 -4.41 3.59 -7.87
C ALA A 180 -4.82 3.56 -9.35
N VAL A 181 -5.53 2.51 -9.79
CA VAL A 181 -6.03 2.39 -11.18
C VAL A 181 -7.08 3.46 -11.46
N VAL A 182 -8.08 3.59 -10.61
CA VAL A 182 -9.18 4.56 -10.76
C VAL A 182 -8.66 5.99 -10.67
N GLY A 183 -7.79 6.26 -9.70
CA GLY A 183 -7.22 7.59 -9.52
C GLY A 183 -6.26 8.01 -10.64
N GLY A 184 -5.54 7.06 -11.21
CA GLY A 184 -4.59 7.25 -12.31
C GLY A 184 -3.19 6.75 -11.96
N ILE A 185 -2.80 5.65 -12.61
CA ILE A 185 -1.47 5.06 -12.48
C ILE A 185 -0.41 6.06 -12.95
N GLY A 186 0.69 6.17 -12.21
CA GLY A 186 1.80 7.07 -12.54
C GLY A 186 1.64 8.51 -12.03
N THR A 187 0.55 8.83 -11.31
CA THR A 187 0.36 10.11 -10.64
C THR A 187 0.39 9.95 -9.12
N LEU A 188 1.00 10.89 -8.41
CA LEU A 188 1.09 10.82 -6.94
C LEU A 188 -0.27 11.08 -6.26
N ALA A 189 -1.06 11.99 -6.80
CA ALA A 189 -2.38 12.34 -6.28
C ALA A 189 -3.46 11.33 -6.68
N GLY A 190 -3.22 10.51 -7.72
CA GLY A 190 -4.18 9.54 -8.23
C GLY A 190 -4.69 8.58 -7.17
N PRO A 191 -3.81 7.79 -6.51
CA PRO A 191 -4.24 6.84 -5.48
C PRO A 191 -5.02 7.48 -4.33
N VAL A 192 -4.67 8.72 -3.94
CA VAL A 192 -5.37 9.48 -2.89
C VAL A 192 -6.79 9.82 -3.35
N LEU A 193 -6.94 10.39 -4.55
CA LEU A 193 -8.27 10.67 -5.13
C LEU A 193 -9.08 9.40 -5.34
N GLY A 194 -8.44 8.32 -5.83
CA GLY A 194 -9.10 7.04 -5.99
C GLY A 194 -9.63 6.48 -4.66
N ALA A 195 -8.86 6.61 -3.58
CA ALA A 195 -9.29 6.21 -2.25
C ALA A 195 -10.47 7.06 -1.75
N PHE A 196 -10.44 8.37 -1.94
CA PHE A 196 -11.55 9.27 -1.57
C PHE A 196 -12.86 8.96 -2.33
N ILE A 197 -12.78 8.36 -3.50
CA ILE A 197 -13.96 7.96 -4.28
C ILE A 197 -14.39 6.54 -3.91
N LEU A 198 -13.45 5.58 -3.93
CA LEU A 198 -13.78 4.16 -3.82
C LEU A 198 -14.09 3.72 -2.39
N VAL A 199 -13.39 4.27 -1.37
CA VAL A 199 -13.60 3.84 0.01
C VAL A 199 -14.99 4.24 0.53
N PRO A 200 -15.45 5.50 0.38
CA PRO A 200 -16.83 5.85 0.74
C PRO A 200 -17.87 5.09 -0.08
N LEU A 201 -17.61 4.86 -1.38
CA LEU A 201 -18.50 4.10 -2.22
C LEU A 201 -18.62 2.64 -1.75
N ALA A 202 -17.50 2.00 -1.41
CA ALA A 202 -17.48 0.64 -0.86
C ALA A 202 -18.24 0.57 0.49
N GLU A 203 -18.20 1.63 1.30
CA GLU A 203 -18.94 1.70 2.57
C GLU A 203 -20.43 1.89 2.33
N ILE A 204 -20.86 2.75 1.41
CA ILE A 204 -22.28 2.92 1.04
C ILE A 204 -22.84 1.60 0.49
N LEU A 205 -22.05 0.86 -0.28
CA LEU A 205 -22.45 -0.44 -0.82
C LEU A 205 -22.40 -1.57 0.21
N ARG A 206 -21.94 -1.31 1.42
CA ARG A 206 -21.82 -2.31 2.49
C ARG A 206 -23.16 -2.94 2.86
N ASP A 207 -24.23 -2.16 2.83
CA ASP A 207 -25.59 -2.62 3.15
C ASP A 207 -26.13 -3.64 2.14
N LEU A 208 -25.54 -3.72 0.94
CA LEU A 208 -25.90 -4.70 -0.09
C LEU A 208 -25.31 -6.10 0.15
N GLY A 209 -24.58 -6.32 1.24
CA GLY A 209 -23.98 -7.60 1.57
C GLY A 209 -23.05 -8.13 0.46
N THR A 210 -23.29 -9.35 0.00
CA THR A 210 -22.45 -10.01 -1.03
C THR A 210 -22.49 -9.29 -2.38
N LEU A 211 -23.61 -8.60 -2.71
CA LEU A 211 -23.74 -7.83 -3.95
C LEU A 211 -22.77 -6.65 -4.02
N ARG A 212 -22.24 -6.19 -2.89
CA ARG A 212 -21.22 -5.14 -2.82
C ARG A 212 -20.00 -5.47 -3.69
N ILE A 213 -19.52 -6.72 -3.62
CA ILE A 213 -18.34 -7.17 -4.38
C ILE A 213 -18.62 -7.11 -5.88
N VAL A 214 -19.81 -7.56 -6.30
CA VAL A 214 -20.23 -7.52 -7.72
C VAL A 214 -20.33 -6.07 -8.20
N ALA A 215 -21.03 -5.22 -7.47
CA ALA A 215 -21.20 -3.81 -7.82
C ALA A 215 -19.87 -3.07 -7.91
N TYR A 216 -18.98 -3.29 -6.96
CA TYR A 216 -17.65 -2.73 -6.93
C TYR A 216 -16.78 -3.21 -8.11
N SER A 217 -16.79 -4.51 -8.39
CA SER A 217 -16.03 -5.08 -9.52
C SER A 217 -16.53 -4.57 -10.86
N LEU A 218 -17.85 -4.47 -11.03
CA LEU A 218 -18.48 -3.95 -12.25
C LEU A 218 -18.13 -2.47 -12.46
N LEU A 219 -18.16 -1.68 -11.39
CA LEU A 219 -17.75 -0.28 -11.42
C LEU A 219 -16.27 -0.13 -11.79
N LEU A 220 -15.39 -0.97 -11.21
CA LEU A 220 -13.96 -0.97 -11.58
C LEU A 220 -13.76 -1.30 -13.04
N VAL A 221 -14.42 -2.35 -13.55
CA VAL A 221 -14.35 -2.73 -14.97
C VAL A 221 -14.83 -1.58 -15.85
N ALA A 222 -15.97 -0.98 -15.51
CA ALA A 222 -16.50 0.16 -16.26
C ALA A 222 -15.50 1.34 -16.26
N LEU A 223 -14.93 1.71 -15.10
CA LEU A 223 -13.96 2.80 -15.03
C LEU A 223 -12.68 2.51 -15.86
N VAL A 224 -12.18 1.29 -15.82
CA VAL A 224 -11.01 0.89 -16.62
C VAL A 224 -11.32 0.94 -18.13
N LEU A 225 -12.50 0.50 -18.54
CA LEU A 225 -12.93 0.52 -19.94
C LEU A 225 -13.15 1.95 -20.46
N PHE A 226 -13.82 2.81 -19.70
CA PHE A 226 -14.15 4.17 -20.12
C PHE A 226 -13.01 5.18 -19.90
N LYS A 227 -12.15 4.96 -18.90
CA LYS A 227 -11.07 5.87 -18.51
C LYS A 227 -9.77 5.12 -18.19
N PRO A 228 -9.12 4.46 -19.16
CA PRO A 228 -7.96 3.60 -18.93
C PRO A 228 -6.75 4.36 -18.33
N GLN A 229 -6.72 5.68 -18.43
CA GLN A 229 -5.65 6.53 -17.90
C GLN A 229 -5.93 7.05 -16.48
N GLY A 230 -7.08 6.70 -15.89
CA GLY A 230 -7.53 7.18 -14.60
C GLY A 230 -8.04 8.63 -14.60
N ILE A 231 -8.70 8.98 -13.51
CA ILE A 231 -9.39 10.29 -13.36
C ILE A 231 -8.39 11.44 -13.34
N MET A 232 -7.28 11.30 -12.63
CA MET A 232 -6.28 12.36 -12.47
C MET A 232 -5.57 12.72 -13.79
N SER A 233 -5.24 11.72 -14.59
CA SER A 233 -4.61 11.94 -15.91
C SER A 233 -5.54 12.71 -16.85
N TYR A 234 -6.85 12.43 -16.77
CA TYR A 234 -7.86 13.15 -17.53
C TYR A 234 -8.00 14.61 -17.08
N LEU A 235 -8.03 14.86 -15.76
CA LEU A 235 -8.09 16.21 -15.19
C LEU A 235 -6.86 17.04 -15.57
N LYS A 236 -5.67 16.45 -15.51
CA LYS A 236 -4.42 17.12 -15.90
C LYS A 236 -4.42 17.53 -17.37
N ARG A 237 -4.85 16.63 -18.26
CA ARG A 237 -4.96 16.97 -19.70
C ARG A 237 -5.95 18.10 -19.95
N LYS A 238 -7.08 18.09 -19.24
CA LYS A 238 -8.08 19.16 -19.39
C LYS A 238 -7.56 20.49 -18.86
N TYR A 239 -6.83 20.48 -17.76
CA TYR A 239 -6.18 21.67 -17.21
C TYR A 239 -5.15 22.24 -18.19
N GLU A 240 -4.25 21.43 -18.75
CA GLU A 240 -3.27 21.84 -19.76
C GLU A 240 -3.91 22.31 -21.07
N GLN A 241 -5.08 21.82 -21.42
CA GLN A 241 -5.86 22.35 -22.54
C GLN A 241 -6.41 23.75 -22.26
N VAL A 242 -7.00 23.96 -21.09
CA VAL A 242 -7.54 25.28 -20.68
C VAL A 242 -6.43 26.31 -20.56
N GLU A 243 -5.27 25.93 -20.00
CA GLU A 243 -4.10 26.81 -19.88
C GLU A 243 -3.62 27.30 -21.27
N ARG A 244 -3.52 26.38 -22.24
CA ARG A 244 -3.21 26.73 -23.64
C ARG A 244 -4.24 27.66 -24.30
N TRP A 245 -5.51 27.59 -23.90
CA TRP A 245 -6.55 28.49 -24.41
C TRP A 245 -6.50 29.89 -23.78
N MET A 246 -5.93 30.02 -22.59
CA MET A 246 -5.76 31.30 -21.91
C MET A 246 -4.46 32.01 -22.31
N GLU A 247 -3.49 31.32 -22.91
CA GLU A 247 -2.24 31.89 -23.42
C GLU A 247 -2.35 32.43 -24.88
N VAL A 248 -3.51 32.30 -25.52
CA VAL A 248 -3.84 32.86 -26.85
C VAL A 248 -4.74 34.09 -26.66
#